data_f523713412b36da610ad9a2ee8ac55ff
#
_entry.id   f523713412b36da610ad9a2ee8ac55ff
#
_cell.length_a   1.000
_cell.length_b   1.000
_cell.length_c   1.000
_cell.angle_alpha   90.00
_cell.angle_beta   90.00
_cell.angle_gamma   90.00
#
_symmetry.space_group_name_H-M   'P 1'
#
loop_
_entity.id
_entity.type
_entity.pdbx_description
1 polymer ?
#
loop_
_entity_poly.entity_id
_entity_poly.type
_entity_poly.pdbx_seq_one_letter_code
_entity_poly.pdbx_strand_id
1 'polypeptide(L)'
;IKNYKNLRELSIDSLARVNLIVGCNNVGKSTLLEAVSIYLANGNDEWLKTILDFRGEMVNVDSAKGDVDFSQVLSEHYSSLFSGRKMDFRNATAISIGEQSDLLNIKLVHIAEEQRGGTIVRWVYNDDDADSGEHLFRYIGDGLSVVSGSNAPMLIPFFRRGFPGNVKDRVPFENVLPQDFHLRKNVLLFDRISLSDREGYVLDALRIIEPSIDRLNFLNENEYSNRRVPFVTLKDTGERVRLSSMGDGINRILTVILALVNCKGGVFLLDEFETGLHYTVQTQLWRVIFMLSEKLNVQVFATSHSHDCINSFIAVNRGGQIIRLDNRGGEIVAVNYSDDKEMEFIAQNGVEIR
;
A
#
# COMPACT_ATOMS: atom_id res chain seq x y z
N ILE A 1 1.57 -10.53 -10.83
CA ILE A 1 1.91 -10.91 -9.44
C ILE A 1 1.98 -12.42 -9.40
N LYS A 2 3.07 -12.98 -8.85
CA LYS A 2 3.23 -14.42 -8.64
C LYS A 2 3.66 -14.73 -7.20
N ASN A 3 3.14 -15.84 -6.68
CA ASN A 3 3.51 -16.43 -5.37
C ASN A 3 3.37 -15.50 -4.14
N TYR A 4 2.51 -14.49 -4.19
CA TYR A 4 2.26 -13.61 -3.05
C TYR A 4 0.97 -13.99 -2.34
N LYS A 5 1.06 -14.48 -1.11
CA LYS A 5 -0.08 -14.91 -0.26
C LYS A 5 -1.07 -15.80 -1.04
N ASN A 6 -2.33 -15.38 -1.21
CA ASN A 6 -3.33 -16.10 -1.99
C ASN A 6 -3.28 -15.78 -3.50
N LEU A 7 -2.46 -14.83 -3.93
CA LEU A 7 -2.24 -14.52 -5.34
C LEU A 7 -1.11 -15.40 -5.89
N ARG A 8 -1.45 -16.63 -6.28
CA ARG A 8 -0.48 -17.58 -6.85
C ARG A 8 0.02 -17.11 -8.21
N GLU A 9 -0.90 -16.74 -9.07
CA GLU A 9 -0.63 -16.10 -10.36
C GLU A 9 -1.80 -15.16 -10.68
N LEU A 10 -1.56 -13.88 -10.75
CA LEU A 10 -2.55 -12.86 -11.09
C LEU A 10 -1.96 -11.94 -12.15
N SER A 11 -2.64 -11.85 -13.29
CA SER A 11 -2.34 -10.88 -14.35
C SER A 11 -3.49 -9.89 -14.48
N ILE A 12 -3.14 -8.62 -14.68
CA ILE A 12 -4.08 -7.54 -14.99
C ILE A 12 -3.55 -6.88 -16.27
N ASP A 13 -4.31 -6.96 -17.34
CA ASP A 13 -3.84 -6.62 -18.69
C ASP A 13 -3.61 -5.12 -18.90
N SER A 14 -4.40 -4.29 -18.21
CA SER A 14 -4.28 -2.84 -18.30
C SER A 14 -4.68 -2.17 -17.00
N LEU A 15 -4.10 -1.00 -16.76
CA LEU A 15 -4.41 -0.15 -15.61
C LEU A 15 -4.79 1.25 -16.08
N ALA A 16 -5.91 1.77 -15.57
CA ALA A 16 -6.31 3.15 -15.76
C ALA A 16 -5.63 4.07 -14.74
N ARG A 17 -5.90 5.38 -14.83
CA ARG A 17 -5.47 6.33 -13.79
C ARG A 17 -6.17 6.05 -12.45
N VAL A 18 -7.46 5.72 -12.46
CA VAL A 18 -8.25 5.36 -11.28
C VAL A 18 -8.80 3.96 -11.46
N ASN A 19 -8.43 3.05 -10.56
CA ASN A 19 -8.77 1.63 -10.61
C ASN A 19 -9.56 1.27 -9.36
N LEU A 20 -10.81 0.84 -9.51
CA LEU A 20 -11.64 0.31 -8.44
C LEU A 20 -11.59 -1.22 -8.46
N ILE A 21 -11.02 -1.83 -7.44
CA ILE A 21 -10.88 -3.28 -7.29
C ILE A 21 -12.07 -3.80 -6.48
N VAL A 22 -12.84 -4.70 -7.06
CA VAL A 22 -14.05 -5.27 -6.46
C VAL A 22 -13.99 -6.80 -6.43
N GLY A 23 -14.89 -7.44 -5.71
CA GLY A 23 -15.01 -8.90 -5.59
C GLY A 23 -15.42 -9.32 -4.20
N CYS A 24 -15.72 -10.61 -4.01
CA CYS A 24 -16.12 -11.19 -2.74
C CYS A 24 -15.11 -10.94 -1.62
N ASN A 25 -15.55 -11.12 -0.36
CA ASN A 25 -14.60 -11.09 0.75
C ASN A 25 -13.57 -12.21 0.61
N ASN A 26 -12.36 -11.95 1.08
CA ASN A 26 -11.20 -12.87 1.03
C ASN A 26 -10.73 -13.28 -0.39
N VAL A 27 -11.20 -12.62 -1.45
CA VAL A 27 -10.72 -12.88 -2.81
C VAL A 27 -9.32 -12.30 -3.10
N GLY A 28 -8.77 -11.49 -2.17
CA GLY A 28 -7.42 -10.95 -2.32
C GLY A 28 -7.33 -9.47 -2.71
N LYS A 29 -8.41 -8.70 -2.56
CA LYS A 29 -8.41 -7.24 -2.87
C LYS A 29 -7.32 -6.48 -2.10
N SER A 30 -7.31 -6.58 -0.76
CA SER A 30 -6.28 -5.96 0.08
C SER A 30 -4.90 -6.56 -0.17
N THR A 31 -4.83 -7.87 -0.50
CA THR A 31 -3.57 -8.54 -0.87
C THR A 31 -2.98 -7.96 -2.16
N LEU A 32 -3.83 -7.60 -3.12
CA LEU A 32 -3.39 -6.90 -4.34
C LEU A 32 -2.80 -5.52 -4.01
N LEU A 33 -3.47 -4.72 -3.16
CA LEU A 33 -2.92 -3.42 -2.74
C LEU A 33 -1.59 -3.58 -1.98
N GLU A 34 -1.48 -4.58 -1.11
CA GLU A 34 -0.22 -4.88 -0.42
C GLU A 34 0.90 -5.22 -1.43
N ALA A 35 0.63 -6.09 -2.41
CA ALA A 35 1.62 -6.43 -3.43
C ALA A 35 2.07 -5.19 -4.22
N VAL A 36 1.12 -4.32 -4.61
CA VAL A 36 1.45 -3.04 -5.25
C VAL A 36 2.32 -2.18 -4.34
N SER A 37 1.99 -2.07 -3.05
CA SER A 37 2.78 -1.28 -2.09
C SER A 37 4.20 -1.82 -1.91
N ILE A 38 4.39 -3.15 -1.90
CA ILE A 38 5.71 -3.79 -1.85
C ILE A 38 6.52 -3.43 -3.10
N TYR A 39 5.90 -3.46 -4.27
CA TYR A 39 6.54 -3.05 -5.53
C TYR A 39 6.97 -1.59 -5.49
N LEU A 40 6.10 -0.68 -5.02
CA LEU A 40 6.38 0.75 -4.92
C LEU A 40 7.51 1.05 -3.92
N ALA A 41 7.56 0.32 -2.81
CA ALA A 41 8.61 0.41 -1.81
C ALA A 41 9.91 -0.34 -2.19
N ASN A 42 10.03 -0.86 -3.44
CA ASN A 42 11.17 -1.66 -3.89
C ASN A 42 11.48 -2.88 -2.99
N GLY A 43 10.46 -3.47 -2.34
CA GLY A 43 10.66 -4.57 -1.41
C GLY A 43 11.48 -4.21 -0.17
N ASN A 44 11.49 -2.95 0.22
CA ASN A 44 12.19 -2.45 1.41
C ASN A 44 11.83 -3.26 2.66
N ASP A 45 12.83 -3.66 3.45
CA ASP A 45 12.69 -4.48 4.66
C ASP A 45 11.73 -3.84 5.69
N GLU A 46 11.84 -2.53 5.92
CA GLU A 46 10.98 -1.83 6.87
C GLU A 46 9.51 -1.85 6.42
N TRP A 47 9.27 -1.75 5.10
CA TRP A 47 7.92 -1.84 4.55
C TRP A 47 7.36 -3.26 4.65
N LEU A 48 8.16 -4.30 4.35
CA LEU A 48 7.76 -5.70 4.54
C LEU A 48 7.38 -5.97 6.00
N LYS A 49 8.19 -5.51 6.95
CA LYS A 49 7.89 -5.61 8.39
C LYS A 49 6.62 -4.85 8.76
N THR A 50 6.41 -3.67 8.21
CA THR A 50 5.18 -2.88 8.43
C THR A 50 3.94 -3.67 8.00
N ILE A 51 3.98 -4.31 6.82
CA ILE A 51 2.87 -5.15 6.33
C ILE A 51 2.63 -6.35 7.25
N LEU A 52 3.70 -7.02 7.71
CA LEU A 52 3.61 -8.15 8.63
C LEU A 52 3.03 -7.74 9.99
N ASP A 53 3.45 -6.59 10.52
CA ASP A 53 2.94 -6.04 11.77
C ASP A 53 1.45 -5.68 11.69
N PHE A 54 1.03 -5.03 10.61
CA PHE A 54 -0.39 -4.75 10.37
C PHE A 54 -1.28 -5.99 10.32
N ARG A 55 -0.72 -7.11 9.90
CA ARG A 55 -1.42 -8.41 9.85
C ARG A 55 -1.35 -9.18 11.16
N GLY A 56 -0.63 -8.67 12.17
CA GLY A 56 -0.36 -9.40 13.41
C GLY A 56 0.52 -10.63 13.20
N GLU A 57 1.27 -10.66 12.11
CA GLU A 57 2.19 -11.76 11.75
C GLU A 57 3.62 -11.51 12.26
N MET A 58 3.87 -10.37 12.91
CA MET A 58 5.11 -10.09 13.64
C MET A 58 4.95 -10.44 15.11
N VAL A 59 5.74 -11.39 15.61
CA VAL A 59 5.84 -11.66 17.05
C VAL A 59 6.92 -10.76 17.64
N ASN A 60 6.60 -10.01 18.69
CA ASN A 60 7.59 -9.24 19.45
C ASN A 60 8.56 -10.16 20.16
N VAL A 61 9.74 -10.35 19.59
CA VAL A 61 10.79 -11.24 20.11
C VAL A 61 11.40 -10.69 21.41
N ASP A 62 11.22 -9.40 21.71
CA ASP A 62 11.68 -8.76 22.95
C ASP A 62 11.04 -9.33 24.24
N SER A 63 9.93 -10.07 24.11
CA SER A 63 9.19 -10.69 25.20
C SER A 63 9.54 -12.18 25.43
N ALA A 64 10.28 -12.80 24.53
CA ALA A 64 10.62 -14.21 24.64
C ALA A 64 11.76 -14.42 25.65
N LYS A 65 11.42 -14.86 26.87
CA LYS A 65 12.38 -15.37 27.86
C LYS A 65 12.78 -16.78 27.43
N GLY A 66 13.96 -16.95 26.81
CA GLY A 66 14.51 -18.24 26.44
C GLY A 66 15.48 -18.15 25.26
N ASP A 67 16.24 -19.21 24.99
CA ASP A 67 17.08 -19.39 23.81
C ASP A 67 16.17 -19.55 22.55
N VAL A 68 15.59 -18.44 22.07
CA VAL A 68 14.80 -18.44 20.84
C VAL A 68 15.76 -18.23 19.67
N ASP A 69 15.79 -19.16 18.73
CA ASP A 69 16.51 -18.97 17.47
C ASP A 69 15.85 -17.85 16.68
N PHE A 70 16.46 -16.67 16.73
CA PHE A 70 15.97 -15.46 16.09
C PHE A 70 15.85 -15.62 14.57
N SER A 71 16.71 -16.42 13.94
CA SER A 71 16.69 -16.65 12.51
C SER A 71 15.47 -17.48 12.09
N GLN A 72 15.10 -18.48 12.88
CA GLN A 72 13.89 -19.27 12.63
C GLN A 72 12.64 -18.41 12.76
N VAL A 73 12.53 -17.57 13.80
CA VAL A 73 11.38 -16.68 14.00
C VAL A 73 11.22 -15.72 12.81
N LEU A 74 12.32 -15.09 12.36
CA LEU A 74 12.24 -14.20 11.18
C LEU A 74 11.87 -14.97 9.91
N SER A 75 12.41 -16.17 9.70
CA SER A 75 12.05 -17.01 8.59
C SER A 75 10.55 -17.35 8.60
N GLU A 76 9.98 -17.68 9.74
CA GLU A 76 8.54 -17.94 9.90
C GLU A 76 7.70 -16.68 9.57
N HIS A 77 8.10 -15.50 10.06
CA HIS A 77 7.41 -14.24 9.74
C HIS A 77 7.38 -13.96 8.25
N TYR A 78 8.54 -13.98 7.60
CA TYR A 78 8.61 -13.69 6.16
C TYR A 78 7.96 -14.78 5.30
N SER A 79 7.89 -16.03 5.77
CA SER A 79 7.21 -17.11 5.05
C SER A 79 5.73 -16.80 4.81
N SER A 80 5.09 -16.00 5.65
CA SER A 80 3.69 -15.60 5.52
C SER A 80 3.40 -14.71 4.29
N LEU A 81 4.43 -14.11 3.71
CA LEU A 81 4.32 -13.37 2.44
C LEU A 81 4.20 -14.29 1.24
N PHE A 82 4.68 -15.54 1.33
CA PHE A 82 4.73 -16.50 0.24
C PHE A 82 3.44 -17.32 0.13
N SER A 83 3.09 -17.75 -1.08
CA SER A 83 1.92 -18.60 -1.30
C SER A 83 2.01 -19.91 -0.52
N GLY A 84 0.95 -20.20 0.25
CA GLY A 84 0.88 -21.37 1.13
C GLY A 84 1.88 -21.36 2.27
N ARG A 85 2.48 -20.21 2.60
CA ARG A 85 3.54 -20.03 3.61
C ARG A 85 4.77 -20.93 3.31
N LYS A 86 5.00 -21.23 2.02
CA LYS A 86 6.11 -22.06 1.57
C LYS A 86 7.19 -21.19 0.96
N MET A 87 8.29 -21.11 1.65
CA MET A 87 9.48 -20.40 1.23
C MET A 87 10.61 -21.43 1.12
N ASP A 88 11.16 -21.62 -0.05
CA ASP A 88 12.30 -22.51 -0.30
C ASP A 88 13.32 -21.82 -1.22
N PHE A 89 14.48 -22.44 -1.41
CA PHE A 89 15.58 -21.90 -2.21
C PHE A 89 15.34 -22.01 -3.73
N ARG A 90 14.25 -22.64 -4.17
CA ARG A 90 13.93 -22.78 -5.58
C ARG A 90 13.39 -21.47 -6.15
N ASN A 91 13.80 -21.14 -7.37
CA ASN A 91 13.29 -19.93 -8.04
C ASN A 91 11.78 -19.97 -8.28
N ALA A 92 11.16 -21.15 -8.33
CA ALA A 92 9.72 -21.31 -8.52
C ALA A 92 8.88 -20.78 -7.35
N THR A 93 9.47 -20.58 -6.17
CA THR A 93 8.78 -20.01 -5.00
C THR A 93 9.01 -18.51 -4.84
N ALA A 94 9.80 -17.89 -5.70
CA ALA A 94 10.03 -16.44 -5.64
C ALA A 94 8.71 -15.67 -5.81
N ILE A 95 8.52 -14.64 -4.99
CA ILE A 95 7.47 -13.64 -5.21
C ILE A 95 7.93 -12.76 -6.36
N SER A 96 7.06 -12.56 -7.36
CA SER A 96 7.34 -11.65 -8.47
C SER A 96 6.20 -10.65 -8.63
N ILE A 97 6.51 -9.35 -8.67
CA ILE A 97 5.53 -8.26 -8.79
C ILE A 97 6.04 -7.25 -9.82
N GLY A 98 5.18 -6.82 -10.73
CA GLY A 98 5.49 -5.82 -11.75
C GLY A 98 5.36 -6.34 -13.16
N GLU A 99 5.81 -5.57 -14.14
CA GLU A 99 5.87 -5.94 -15.55
C GLU A 99 7.14 -6.71 -15.87
N GLN A 100 7.15 -7.47 -16.96
CA GLN A 100 8.33 -8.27 -17.34
C GLN A 100 9.62 -7.45 -17.50
N SER A 101 9.48 -6.19 -17.91
CA SER A 101 10.59 -5.24 -18.07
C SER A 101 11.12 -4.68 -16.76
N ASP A 102 10.30 -4.71 -15.70
CA ASP A 102 10.63 -4.13 -14.39
C ASP A 102 10.01 -4.96 -13.25
N LEU A 103 10.47 -6.19 -13.10
CA LEU A 103 10.02 -7.09 -12.04
C LEU A 103 10.76 -6.82 -10.73
N LEU A 104 9.99 -6.79 -9.65
CA LEU A 104 10.50 -6.99 -8.30
C LEU A 104 10.43 -8.47 -7.96
N ASN A 105 11.55 -9.09 -7.64
CA ASN A 105 11.64 -10.48 -7.23
C ASN A 105 12.15 -10.60 -5.80
N ILE A 106 11.44 -11.39 -4.97
CA ILE A 106 11.81 -11.67 -3.58
C ILE A 106 11.93 -13.18 -3.43
N LYS A 107 13.09 -13.67 -3.01
CA LYS A 107 13.32 -15.10 -2.81
C LYS A 107 14.17 -15.39 -1.57
N LEU A 108 14.02 -16.59 -1.01
CA LEU A 108 14.90 -17.13 0.02
C LEU A 108 16.26 -17.44 -0.59
N VAL A 109 17.32 -17.08 0.12
CA VAL A 109 18.71 -17.32 -0.32
C VAL A 109 19.59 -17.64 0.87
N HIS A 110 20.66 -18.40 0.59
CA HIS A 110 21.81 -18.50 1.48
C HIS A 110 22.70 -17.29 1.32
N ILE A 111 23.21 -16.76 2.41
CA ILE A 111 24.09 -15.59 2.42
C ILE A 111 25.48 -15.99 2.91
N ALA A 112 26.49 -15.67 2.12
CA ALA A 112 27.90 -15.80 2.48
C ALA A 112 28.56 -14.45 2.61
N GLU A 113 29.65 -14.38 3.38
CA GLU A 113 30.50 -13.20 3.49
C GLU A 113 31.98 -13.55 3.31
N GLU A 114 32.72 -12.60 2.76
CA GLU A 114 34.17 -12.66 2.59
C GLU A 114 34.78 -11.30 2.96
N GLN A 115 35.99 -11.33 3.52
CA GLN A 115 36.74 -10.13 3.78
C GLN A 115 37.69 -9.86 2.60
N ARG A 116 37.42 -8.80 1.83
CA ARG A 116 38.24 -8.35 0.72
C ARG A 116 38.85 -6.99 1.04
N GLY A 117 40.19 -6.94 1.18
CA GLY A 117 40.90 -5.66 1.40
C GLY A 117 40.40 -4.84 2.59
N GLY A 118 39.97 -5.50 3.69
CA GLY A 118 39.44 -4.83 4.87
C GLY A 118 37.94 -4.53 4.84
N THR A 119 37.27 -4.79 3.72
CA THR A 119 35.82 -4.61 3.54
C THR A 119 35.13 -5.96 3.57
N ILE A 120 33.98 -6.05 4.27
CA ILE A 120 33.13 -7.25 4.26
C ILE A 120 32.18 -7.16 3.07
N VAL A 121 32.30 -8.13 2.17
CA VAL A 121 31.41 -8.29 1.02
C VAL A 121 30.48 -9.46 1.27
N ARG A 122 29.19 -9.27 0.99
CA ARG A 122 28.15 -10.31 1.14
C ARG A 122 27.51 -10.59 -0.21
N TRP A 123 27.20 -11.85 -0.46
CA TRP A 123 26.54 -12.26 -1.71
C TRP A 123 25.62 -13.46 -1.48
N VAL A 124 24.81 -13.75 -2.49
CA VAL A 124 23.99 -14.97 -2.54
C VAL A 124 24.89 -16.15 -2.81
N TYR A 125 24.86 -17.13 -1.93
CA TYR A 125 25.59 -18.37 -2.05
C TYR A 125 24.69 -19.45 -2.67
N ASN A 126 25.22 -20.21 -3.63
CA ASN A 126 24.58 -21.38 -4.21
C ASN A 126 25.44 -22.63 -3.88
N ASP A 127 24.82 -23.79 -3.76
CA ASP A 127 25.54 -25.03 -3.43
C ASP A 127 26.65 -25.37 -4.44
N ASP A 128 26.51 -24.95 -5.69
CA ASP A 128 27.53 -25.11 -6.73
C ASP A 128 28.81 -24.28 -6.44
N ASP A 129 28.72 -23.23 -5.63
CA ASP A 129 29.88 -22.40 -5.25
C ASP A 129 30.77 -23.10 -4.20
N ALA A 130 30.24 -24.11 -3.51
CA ALA A 130 30.97 -24.89 -2.48
C ALA A 130 32.11 -25.72 -3.06
N ASP A 131 31.98 -26.17 -4.31
CA ASP A 131 32.95 -27.05 -4.98
C ASP A 131 34.14 -26.30 -5.63
N SER A 132 34.07 -24.97 -5.72
CA SER A 132 35.07 -24.18 -6.45
C SER A 132 36.41 -24.00 -5.72
N GLY A 133 36.54 -24.39 -4.45
CA GLY A 133 37.78 -24.55 -3.70
C GLY A 133 38.73 -23.32 -3.56
N GLU A 134 38.44 -22.23 -4.26
CA GLU A 134 39.37 -21.10 -4.44
C GLU A 134 39.13 -19.90 -3.52
N HIS A 135 38.00 -19.84 -2.77
CA HIS A 135 37.69 -18.68 -1.93
C HIS A 135 37.33 -19.08 -0.48
N LEU A 136 38.04 -18.49 0.47
CA LEU A 136 37.70 -18.57 1.90
C LEU A 136 36.51 -17.66 2.21
N PHE A 137 35.31 -18.15 1.97
CA PHE A 137 34.08 -17.45 2.40
C PHE A 137 33.47 -18.13 3.64
N ARG A 138 32.68 -17.39 4.37
CA ARG A 138 31.94 -17.87 5.52
C ARG A 138 30.43 -17.82 5.23
N TYR A 139 29.76 -18.97 5.26
CA TYR A 139 28.31 -18.97 5.34
C TYR A 139 27.86 -18.32 6.65
N ILE A 140 26.93 -17.37 6.58
CA ILE A 140 26.48 -16.59 7.72
C ILE A 140 25.01 -16.78 8.06
N GLY A 141 24.23 -17.41 7.20
CA GLY A 141 22.83 -17.75 7.45
C GLY A 141 21.94 -17.49 6.24
N ASP A 142 20.66 -17.64 6.44
CA ASP A 142 19.63 -17.42 5.43
C ASP A 142 19.07 -16.01 5.47
N GLY A 143 18.40 -15.63 4.40
CA GLY A 143 17.75 -14.34 4.26
C GLY A 143 16.92 -14.23 2.99
N LEU A 144 16.39 -13.04 2.72
CA LEU A 144 15.75 -12.74 1.46
C LEU A 144 16.71 -11.97 0.53
N SER A 145 16.69 -12.32 -0.73
CA SER A 145 17.23 -11.52 -1.82
C SER A 145 16.09 -10.78 -2.49
N VAL A 146 16.18 -9.46 -2.54
CA VAL A 146 15.24 -8.57 -3.23
C VAL A 146 15.94 -7.97 -4.44
N VAL A 147 15.42 -8.26 -5.63
CA VAL A 147 15.97 -7.78 -6.91
C VAL A 147 14.90 -6.96 -7.62
N SER A 148 15.24 -5.73 -7.97
CA SER A 148 14.35 -4.79 -8.68
C SER A 148 14.95 -4.49 -10.06
N GLY A 149 14.29 -4.98 -11.12
CA GLY A 149 14.78 -4.87 -12.50
C GLY A 149 16.19 -5.43 -12.67
N SER A 150 17.12 -4.64 -13.18
CA SER A 150 18.53 -5.00 -13.38
C SER A 150 19.46 -4.58 -12.23
N ASN A 151 18.91 -4.12 -11.10
CA ASN A 151 19.70 -3.69 -9.96
C ASN A 151 20.37 -4.85 -9.22
N ALA A 152 21.46 -4.54 -8.51
CA ALA A 152 22.10 -5.51 -7.63
C ALA A 152 21.13 -5.97 -6.52
N PRO A 153 21.21 -7.24 -6.09
CA PRO A 153 20.36 -7.76 -5.03
C PRO A 153 20.52 -6.99 -3.71
N MET A 154 19.42 -6.60 -3.10
CA MET A 154 19.38 -6.20 -1.70
C MET A 154 19.20 -7.46 -0.86
N LEU A 155 20.04 -7.67 0.15
CA LEU A 155 19.97 -8.82 1.04
C LEU A 155 19.34 -8.42 2.37
N ILE A 156 18.32 -9.18 2.80
CA ILE A 156 17.63 -9.04 4.10
C ILE A 156 17.98 -10.28 4.93
N PRO A 157 19.03 -10.26 5.76
CA PRO A 157 19.45 -11.41 6.53
C PRO A 157 18.56 -11.67 7.74
N PHE A 158 18.31 -12.93 8.06
CA PHE A 158 17.49 -13.34 9.21
C PHE A 158 18.25 -13.37 10.54
N PHE A 159 19.57 -13.32 10.50
CA PHE A 159 20.44 -13.44 11.68
C PHE A 159 20.85 -12.11 12.32
N ARG A 160 20.37 -10.98 11.81
CA ARG A 160 20.72 -9.66 12.32
C ARG A 160 19.57 -8.67 12.21
N ARG A 161 19.31 -7.91 13.28
CA ARG A 161 18.37 -6.78 13.23
C ARG A 161 18.93 -5.70 12.30
N GLY A 162 18.19 -5.41 11.24
CA GLY A 162 18.28 -4.20 10.45
C GLY A 162 19.66 -3.90 9.85
N PHE A 163 19.80 -4.14 8.55
CA PHE A 163 20.58 -3.24 7.71
C PHE A 163 19.59 -2.24 7.14
N PRO A 164 19.64 -0.96 7.52
CA PRO A 164 18.92 0.05 6.77
C PRO A 164 19.62 0.20 5.42
N GLY A 165 19.27 -0.64 4.48
CA GLY A 165 19.46 -0.31 3.09
C GLY A 165 18.51 0.87 2.85
N ASN A 166 19.05 2.05 2.60
CA ASN A 166 18.27 3.22 2.21
C ASN A 166 17.75 2.98 0.78
N VAL A 167 16.79 2.04 0.66
CA VAL A 167 16.13 1.74 -0.61
C VAL A 167 15.06 2.81 -0.78
N LYS A 168 15.26 3.64 -1.79
CA LYS A 168 14.33 4.69 -2.14
C LYS A 168 13.08 4.06 -2.79
N ASP A 169 11.91 4.55 -2.44
CA ASP A 169 10.67 4.22 -3.14
C ASP A 169 10.78 4.52 -4.63
N ARG A 170 10.10 3.73 -5.47
CA ARG A 170 10.07 3.94 -6.93
C ARG A 170 9.45 5.29 -7.29
N VAL A 171 8.32 5.59 -6.65
CA VAL A 171 7.59 6.85 -6.75
C VAL A 171 6.97 7.19 -5.40
N PRO A 172 6.58 8.44 -5.14
CA PRO A 172 5.84 8.78 -3.94
C PRO A 172 4.56 7.96 -3.85
N PHE A 173 4.29 7.33 -2.71
CA PHE A 173 3.04 6.64 -2.49
C PHE A 173 2.55 6.76 -1.05
N GLU A 174 1.25 6.65 -0.88
CA GLU A 174 0.59 6.54 0.42
C GLU A 174 -0.42 5.39 0.37
N ASN A 175 -0.49 4.66 1.48
CA ASN A 175 -1.46 3.59 1.67
C ASN A 175 -2.39 3.97 2.83
N VAL A 176 -3.70 3.98 2.56
CA VAL A 176 -4.74 4.26 3.55
C VAL A 176 -5.53 2.98 3.80
N LEU A 177 -5.34 2.41 4.97
CA LEU A 177 -6.03 1.21 5.43
C LEU A 177 -7.37 1.55 6.13
N PRO A 178 -8.30 0.60 6.29
CA PRO A 178 -9.58 0.84 6.95
C PRO A 178 -9.46 1.39 8.38
N GLN A 179 -8.40 1.05 9.11
CA GLN A 179 -8.14 1.50 10.48
C GLN A 179 -7.27 2.76 10.59
N ASP A 180 -6.79 3.31 9.47
CA ASP A 180 -5.79 4.40 9.43
C ASP A 180 -6.34 5.81 9.78
N PHE A 181 -7.44 5.90 10.55
CA PHE A 181 -8.08 7.19 10.88
C PHE A 181 -7.48 7.86 12.10
N HIS A 182 -6.16 7.78 12.26
CA HIS A 182 -5.49 8.40 13.38
C HIS A 182 -5.18 9.87 13.07
N LEU A 183 -5.66 10.76 13.94
CA LEU A 183 -5.37 12.20 13.90
C LEU A 183 -3.87 12.50 13.70
N ARG A 184 -3.00 11.66 14.29
CA ARG A 184 -1.53 11.79 14.13
C ARG A 184 -1.07 11.63 12.67
N LYS A 185 -1.67 10.71 11.91
CA LYS A 185 -1.37 10.55 10.47
C LYS A 185 -1.75 11.80 9.69
N ASN A 186 -2.93 12.37 9.95
CA ASN A 186 -3.38 13.61 9.29
C ASN A 186 -2.46 14.79 9.57
N VAL A 187 -1.96 14.93 10.80
CA VAL A 187 -0.98 15.96 11.15
C VAL A 187 0.29 15.81 10.32
N LEU A 188 0.86 14.61 10.27
CA LEU A 188 2.09 14.35 9.51
C LEU A 188 1.90 14.59 8.00
N LEU A 189 0.78 14.14 7.44
CA LEU A 189 0.46 14.35 6.02
C LEU A 189 0.26 15.84 5.71
N PHE A 190 -0.39 16.59 6.59
CA PHE A 190 -0.58 18.03 6.43
C PHE A 190 0.75 18.78 6.53
N ASP A 191 1.59 18.47 7.52
CA ASP A 191 2.89 19.12 7.71
C ASP A 191 3.80 18.98 6.48
N ARG A 192 3.72 17.86 5.75
CA ARG A 192 4.49 17.65 4.51
C ARG A 192 4.09 18.55 3.35
N ILE A 193 2.87 19.09 3.35
CA ILE A 193 2.34 19.95 2.28
C ILE A 193 2.12 21.38 2.73
N SER A 194 2.20 21.63 4.03
CA SER A 194 2.02 22.97 4.61
C SER A 194 3.00 23.97 3.99
N LEU A 195 2.51 25.17 3.72
CA LEU A 195 3.25 26.24 3.03
C LEU A 195 3.70 25.91 1.59
N SER A 196 3.14 24.85 0.98
CA SER A 196 3.37 24.53 -0.42
C SER A 196 2.13 24.85 -1.27
N ASP A 197 2.29 24.82 -2.60
CA ASP A 197 1.19 24.92 -3.58
C ASP A 197 0.12 23.83 -3.41
N ARG A 198 0.46 22.74 -2.73
CA ARG A 198 -0.41 21.58 -2.53
C ARG A 198 -1.48 21.80 -1.45
N GLU A 199 -1.27 22.72 -0.52
CA GLU A 199 -2.26 23.03 0.54
C GLU A 199 -3.60 23.49 -0.06
N GLY A 200 -3.55 24.29 -1.13
CA GLY A 200 -4.75 24.73 -1.86
C GLY A 200 -5.61 23.59 -2.40
N TYR A 201 -5.01 22.51 -2.85
CA TYR A 201 -5.75 21.34 -3.36
C TYR A 201 -6.55 20.63 -2.25
N VAL A 202 -6.03 20.59 -1.02
CA VAL A 202 -6.74 20.02 0.13
C VAL A 202 -7.99 20.85 0.44
N LEU A 203 -7.86 22.16 0.46
CA LEU A 203 -8.97 23.05 0.77
C LEU A 203 -10.05 23.01 -0.33
N ASP A 204 -9.64 23.04 -1.61
CA ASP A 204 -10.57 22.95 -2.74
C ASP A 204 -11.32 21.61 -2.73
N ALA A 205 -10.63 20.51 -2.41
CA ALA A 205 -11.24 19.18 -2.31
C ALA A 205 -12.24 19.10 -1.15
N LEU A 206 -11.90 19.65 0.02
CA LEU A 206 -12.82 19.71 1.15
C LEU A 206 -14.08 20.53 0.84
N ARG A 207 -13.96 21.62 0.07
CA ARG A 207 -15.09 22.46 -0.35
C ARG A 207 -16.05 21.77 -1.31
N ILE A 208 -15.61 20.75 -2.05
CA ILE A 208 -16.52 19.91 -2.84
C ILE A 208 -17.42 19.07 -1.94
N ILE A 209 -16.90 18.63 -0.81
CA ILE A 209 -17.63 17.81 0.17
C ILE A 209 -18.50 18.71 1.08
N GLU A 210 -17.90 19.78 1.59
CA GLU A 210 -18.52 20.71 2.53
C GLU A 210 -18.24 22.16 2.10
N PRO A 211 -19.12 22.78 1.31
CA PRO A 211 -18.91 24.10 0.72
C PRO A 211 -18.77 25.23 1.74
N SER A 212 -19.25 25.05 2.97
CA SER A 212 -19.16 26.05 4.06
C SER A 212 -17.74 26.28 4.55
N ILE A 213 -16.78 25.39 4.24
CA ILE A 213 -15.39 25.48 4.72
C ILE A 213 -14.65 26.63 4.00
N ASP A 214 -14.11 27.57 4.76
CA ASP A 214 -13.23 28.64 4.26
C ASP A 214 -11.75 28.29 4.42
N ARG A 215 -11.33 27.82 5.60
CA ARG A 215 -9.94 27.52 5.94
C ARG A 215 -9.83 26.22 6.72
N LEU A 216 -8.68 25.56 6.59
CA LEU A 216 -8.28 24.38 7.37
C LEU A 216 -6.97 24.69 8.08
N ASN A 217 -6.88 24.36 9.38
CA ASN A 217 -5.64 24.42 10.15
C ASN A 217 -5.58 23.27 11.17
N PHE A 218 -4.37 22.86 11.52
CA PHE A 218 -4.14 21.91 12.61
C PHE A 218 -3.62 22.67 13.83
N LEU A 219 -4.44 22.76 14.87
CA LEU A 219 -4.17 23.50 16.08
C LEU A 219 -4.14 22.57 17.29
N ASN A 220 -3.47 22.99 18.35
CA ASN A 220 -3.53 22.27 19.62
C ASN A 220 -4.97 22.16 20.11
N GLU A 221 -5.34 21.00 20.61
CA GLU A 221 -6.70 20.70 21.07
C GLU A 221 -7.13 21.62 22.22
N ASN A 222 -6.19 21.95 23.10
CA ASN A 222 -6.33 22.93 24.17
C ASN A 222 -4.94 23.46 24.61
N GLU A 223 -4.88 24.38 25.52
CA GLU A 223 -3.64 25.02 26.01
C GLU A 223 -2.70 24.05 26.75
N TYR A 224 -3.22 22.91 27.22
CA TYR A 224 -2.49 21.93 28.02
C TYR A 224 -2.11 20.69 27.20
N SER A 225 -2.50 20.61 25.91
CA SER A 225 -2.32 19.45 25.06
C SER A 225 -1.43 19.77 23.86
N ASN A 226 -0.39 18.96 23.65
CA ASN A 226 0.41 18.98 22.42
C ASN A 226 -0.27 18.22 21.27
N ARG A 227 -1.50 17.74 21.47
CA ARG A 227 -2.26 17.02 20.44
C ARG A 227 -2.87 18.02 19.47
N ARG A 228 -2.38 18.00 18.23
CA ARG A 228 -2.94 18.80 17.14
C ARG A 228 -4.14 18.10 16.53
N VAL A 229 -5.20 18.86 16.30
CA VAL A 229 -6.44 18.39 15.67
C VAL A 229 -6.87 19.35 14.56
N PRO A 230 -7.60 18.87 13.53
CA PRO A 230 -8.04 19.74 12.44
C PRO A 230 -9.20 20.65 12.88
N PHE A 231 -9.03 21.94 12.65
CA PHE A 231 -10.04 22.98 12.77
C PHE A 231 -10.34 23.58 11.41
N VAL A 232 -11.59 23.93 11.18
CA VAL A 232 -12.01 24.68 10.00
C VAL A 232 -12.64 26.00 10.42
N THR A 233 -12.53 27.00 9.55
CA THR A 233 -13.28 28.26 9.65
C THR A 233 -14.43 28.17 8.66
N LEU A 234 -15.65 28.53 9.11
CA LEU A 234 -16.85 28.56 8.28
C LEU A 234 -16.98 29.91 7.56
N LYS A 235 -17.36 29.89 6.27
CA LYS A 235 -17.47 31.09 5.43
C LYS A 235 -18.52 32.07 5.94
N ASP A 236 -19.70 31.55 6.30
CA ASP A 236 -20.87 32.38 6.58
C ASP A 236 -20.78 33.08 7.95
N THR A 237 -20.20 32.41 8.93
CA THR A 237 -20.14 32.90 10.32
C THR A 237 -18.74 33.36 10.73
N GLY A 238 -17.70 32.99 10.00
CA GLY A 238 -16.30 33.17 10.43
C GLY A 238 -15.95 32.32 11.66
N GLU A 239 -16.85 31.48 12.13
CA GLU A 239 -16.67 30.67 13.31
C GLU A 239 -15.63 29.56 13.05
N ARG A 240 -14.80 29.30 14.07
CA ARG A 240 -13.83 28.21 14.05
C ARG A 240 -14.36 27.01 14.82
N VAL A 241 -14.56 25.91 14.13
CA VAL A 241 -15.08 24.67 14.68
C VAL A 241 -14.09 23.52 14.46
N ARG A 242 -14.14 22.51 15.32
CA ARG A 242 -13.40 21.25 15.07
C ARG A 242 -13.99 20.55 13.85
N LEU A 243 -13.14 20.01 12.98
CA LEU A 243 -13.62 19.27 11.80
C LEU A 243 -14.50 18.09 12.22
N SER A 244 -14.18 17.39 13.29
CA SER A 244 -14.97 16.26 13.82
C SER A 244 -16.40 16.64 14.26
N SER A 245 -16.69 17.92 14.56
CA SER A 245 -18.06 18.35 14.87
C SER A 245 -18.97 18.46 13.64
N MET A 246 -18.40 18.32 12.43
CA MET A 246 -19.15 18.32 11.17
C MET A 246 -19.57 16.91 10.70
N GLY A 247 -19.36 15.89 11.55
CA GLY A 247 -19.72 14.49 11.30
C GLY A 247 -18.51 13.56 11.28
N ASP A 248 -18.75 12.28 11.57
CA ASP A 248 -17.67 11.29 11.75
C ASP A 248 -16.89 11.02 10.47
N GLY A 249 -17.57 10.98 9.32
CA GLY A 249 -16.95 10.67 8.02
C GLY A 249 -15.96 11.73 7.51
N ILE A 250 -16.06 12.98 7.96
CA ILE A 250 -15.26 14.08 7.42
C ILE A 250 -13.75 13.92 7.72
N ASN A 251 -13.40 13.33 8.88
CA ASN A 251 -12.02 13.06 9.22
C ASN A 251 -11.40 11.99 8.28
N ARG A 252 -12.18 10.99 7.88
CA ARG A 252 -11.75 10.00 6.89
C ARG A 252 -11.52 10.65 5.54
N ILE A 253 -12.46 11.47 5.10
CA ILE A 253 -12.36 12.23 3.86
C ILE A 253 -11.08 13.08 3.87
N LEU A 254 -10.81 13.79 4.97
CA LEU A 254 -9.57 14.55 5.12
C LEU A 254 -8.33 13.67 5.00
N THR A 255 -8.32 12.47 5.62
CA THR A 255 -7.21 11.52 5.51
C THR A 255 -6.98 11.10 4.07
N VAL A 256 -8.05 10.75 3.33
CA VAL A 256 -7.98 10.37 1.91
C VAL A 256 -7.43 11.51 1.06
N ILE A 257 -7.93 12.73 1.24
CA ILE A 257 -7.48 13.92 0.50
C ILE A 257 -6.00 14.21 0.78
N LEU A 258 -5.61 14.25 2.06
CA LEU A 258 -4.23 14.51 2.45
C LEU A 258 -3.26 13.47 1.91
N ALA A 259 -3.61 12.18 2.01
CA ALA A 259 -2.78 11.10 1.49
C ALA A 259 -2.63 11.21 -0.03
N LEU A 260 -3.73 11.41 -0.77
CA LEU A 260 -3.71 11.54 -2.23
C LEU A 260 -2.87 12.74 -2.68
N VAL A 261 -2.98 13.89 -2.00
CA VAL A 261 -2.18 15.11 -2.32
C VAL A 261 -0.68 14.89 -2.06
N ASN A 262 -0.32 14.03 -1.10
CA ASN A 262 1.08 13.66 -0.85
C ASN A 262 1.67 12.75 -1.93
N CYS A 263 0.83 12.09 -2.75
CA CYS A 263 1.25 11.20 -3.83
C CYS A 263 1.55 11.89 -5.17
N LYS A 264 1.71 13.21 -5.23
CA LYS A 264 1.95 13.94 -6.51
C LYS A 264 3.00 13.24 -7.37
N GLY A 265 2.62 12.85 -8.61
CA GLY A 265 3.46 12.12 -9.54
C GLY A 265 3.67 10.64 -9.21
N GLY A 266 2.88 10.07 -8.32
CA GLY A 266 3.04 8.71 -7.82
C GLY A 266 1.74 7.91 -7.72
N VAL A 267 1.58 7.13 -6.65
CA VAL A 267 0.49 6.16 -6.50
C VAL A 267 -0.21 6.31 -5.15
N PHE A 268 -1.54 6.31 -5.18
CA PHE A 268 -2.40 6.31 -3.99
C PHE A 268 -3.15 4.98 -3.85
N LEU A 269 -3.03 4.36 -2.69
CA LEU A 269 -3.67 3.09 -2.35
C LEU A 269 -4.71 3.32 -1.26
N LEU A 270 -5.95 2.89 -1.50
CA LEU A 270 -7.07 3.07 -0.56
C LEU A 270 -7.81 1.75 -0.35
N ASP A 271 -7.66 1.15 0.80
CA ASP A 271 -8.36 -0.08 1.14
C ASP A 271 -9.73 0.22 1.77
N GLU A 272 -10.76 -0.53 1.34
CA GLU A 272 -12.16 -0.39 1.77
C GLU A 272 -12.65 1.07 1.70
N PHE A 273 -12.81 1.56 0.49
CA PHE A 273 -13.24 2.95 0.22
C PHE A 273 -14.45 3.37 1.06
N GLU A 274 -15.46 2.52 1.18
CA GLU A 274 -16.74 2.80 1.86
C GLU A 274 -16.66 2.86 3.38
N THR A 275 -15.62 2.32 4.00
CA THR A 275 -15.54 2.23 5.47
C THR A 275 -15.64 3.60 6.12
N GLY A 276 -16.59 3.76 7.08
CA GLY A 276 -16.82 5.01 7.79
C GLY A 276 -17.42 6.15 6.96
N LEU A 277 -17.90 5.86 5.72
CA LEU A 277 -18.54 6.85 4.85
C LEU A 277 -20.01 6.54 4.61
N HIS A 278 -20.86 7.53 4.83
CA HIS A 278 -22.25 7.43 4.42
C HIS A 278 -22.33 7.45 2.88
N TYR A 279 -23.23 6.66 2.31
CA TYR A 279 -23.35 6.51 0.84
C TYR A 279 -23.53 7.84 0.09
N THR A 280 -24.18 8.85 0.70
CA THR A 280 -24.43 10.16 0.08
C THR A 280 -23.17 10.96 -0.22
N VAL A 281 -22.09 10.74 0.51
CA VAL A 281 -20.82 11.46 0.29
C VAL A 281 -19.86 10.71 -0.63
N GLN A 282 -20.11 9.42 -0.90
CA GLN A 282 -19.22 8.60 -1.71
C GLN A 282 -19.06 9.13 -3.14
N THR A 283 -20.14 9.58 -3.77
CA THR A 283 -20.10 10.18 -5.10
C THR A 283 -19.24 11.45 -5.14
N GLN A 284 -19.33 12.29 -4.12
CA GLN A 284 -18.53 13.51 -4.03
C GLN A 284 -17.05 13.20 -3.82
N LEU A 285 -16.76 12.20 -2.97
CA LEU A 285 -15.38 11.76 -2.73
C LEU A 285 -14.75 11.18 -4.02
N TRP A 286 -15.50 10.42 -4.80
CA TRP A 286 -15.01 9.96 -6.12
C TRP A 286 -14.72 11.13 -7.07
N ARG A 287 -15.58 12.16 -7.12
CA ARG A 287 -15.30 13.39 -7.90
C ARG A 287 -13.98 14.04 -7.47
N VAL A 288 -13.74 14.11 -6.18
CA VAL A 288 -12.47 14.64 -5.60
C VAL A 288 -11.29 13.77 -6.05
N ILE A 289 -11.40 12.44 -5.93
CA ILE A 289 -10.34 11.51 -6.32
C ILE A 289 -10.02 11.65 -7.82
N PHE A 290 -11.02 11.65 -8.71
CA PHE A 290 -10.79 11.84 -10.13
C PHE A 290 -10.12 13.19 -10.44
N MET A 291 -10.63 14.27 -9.86
CA MET A 291 -10.07 15.61 -10.04
C MET A 291 -8.60 15.71 -9.56
N LEU A 292 -8.31 15.22 -8.37
CA LEU A 292 -6.95 15.29 -7.80
C LEU A 292 -5.99 14.35 -8.51
N SER A 293 -6.43 13.14 -8.90
CA SER A 293 -5.60 12.18 -9.62
C SER A 293 -5.14 12.74 -10.97
N GLU A 294 -6.01 13.48 -11.66
CA GLU A 294 -5.66 14.15 -12.91
C GLU A 294 -4.72 15.34 -12.67
N LYS A 295 -5.07 16.26 -11.76
CA LYS A 295 -4.29 17.48 -11.47
C LYS A 295 -2.90 17.19 -10.95
N LEU A 296 -2.74 16.16 -10.14
CA LEU A 296 -1.47 15.81 -9.46
C LEU A 296 -0.72 14.69 -10.16
N ASN A 297 -1.25 14.14 -11.28
CA ASN A 297 -0.71 12.99 -11.98
C ASN A 297 -0.51 11.78 -11.04
N VAL A 298 -1.56 11.39 -10.31
CA VAL A 298 -1.54 10.26 -9.37
C VAL A 298 -2.32 9.09 -9.95
N GLN A 299 -1.74 7.89 -9.93
CA GLN A 299 -2.48 6.67 -10.17
C GLN A 299 -3.14 6.19 -8.88
N VAL A 300 -4.41 5.79 -8.94
CA VAL A 300 -5.20 5.40 -7.77
C VAL A 300 -5.63 3.95 -7.89
N PHE A 301 -5.45 3.21 -6.80
CA PHE A 301 -6.02 1.88 -6.59
C PHE A 301 -6.87 1.92 -5.33
N ALA A 302 -8.17 1.68 -5.47
CA ALA A 302 -9.08 1.61 -4.35
C ALA A 302 -9.78 0.24 -4.34
N THR A 303 -10.04 -0.32 -3.16
CA THR A 303 -10.84 -1.53 -3.03
C THR A 303 -12.23 -1.22 -2.50
N SER A 304 -13.20 -2.02 -2.86
CA SER A 304 -14.54 -1.99 -2.30
C SER A 304 -15.24 -3.34 -2.38
N HIS A 305 -16.20 -3.54 -1.48
CA HIS A 305 -17.17 -4.64 -1.53
C HIS A 305 -18.62 -4.12 -1.54
N SER A 306 -18.81 -2.80 -1.64
CA SER A 306 -20.09 -2.10 -1.55
C SER A 306 -20.66 -1.77 -2.93
N HIS A 307 -21.93 -2.14 -3.16
CA HIS A 307 -22.66 -1.71 -4.35
C HIS A 307 -22.80 -0.19 -4.45
N ASP A 308 -23.02 0.49 -3.32
CA ASP A 308 -23.14 1.95 -3.29
C ASP A 308 -21.84 2.60 -3.76
N CYS A 309 -20.70 2.04 -3.37
CA CYS A 309 -19.40 2.50 -3.83
C CYS A 309 -19.22 2.31 -5.34
N ILE A 310 -19.55 1.13 -5.87
CA ILE A 310 -19.50 0.83 -7.30
C ILE A 310 -20.40 1.77 -8.09
N ASN A 311 -21.65 1.93 -7.68
CA ASN A 311 -22.60 2.84 -8.32
C ASN A 311 -22.13 4.30 -8.27
N SER A 312 -21.58 4.72 -7.13
CA SER A 312 -21.01 6.07 -6.96
C SER A 312 -19.81 6.31 -7.87
N PHE A 313 -18.96 5.29 -8.05
CA PHE A 313 -17.83 5.35 -8.99
C PHE A 313 -18.31 5.51 -10.43
N ILE A 314 -19.23 4.64 -10.88
CA ILE A 314 -19.78 4.64 -12.25
C ILE A 314 -20.45 5.99 -12.55
N ALA A 315 -21.22 6.52 -11.60
CA ALA A 315 -21.95 7.79 -11.78
C ALA A 315 -21.07 9.01 -12.09
N VAL A 316 -19.78 8.95 -11.73
CA VAL A 316 -18.83 10.06 -11.92
C VAL A 316 -17.57 9.65 -12.69
N ASN A 317 -17.55 8.43 -13.26
CA ASN A 317 -16.40 7.88 -13.97
C ASN A 317 -15.93 8.81 -15.10
N ARG A 318 -14.60 8.97 -15.20
CA ARG A 318 -13.91 9.74 -16.23
C ARG A 318 -12.65 9.01 -16.68
N GLY A 319 -12.84 7.87 -17.37
CA GLY A 319 -11.72 7.04 -17.84
C GLY A 319 -11.02 6.24 -16.73
N GLY A 320 -11.72 5.94 -15.64
CA GLY A 320 -11.33 4.93 -14.69
C GLY A 320 -11.82 3.55 -15.11
N GLN A 321 -11.39 2.51 -14.40
CA GLN A 321 -11.83 1.14 -14.64
C GLN A 321 -12.21 0.42 -13.36
N ILE A 322 -13.03 -0.62 -13.51
CA ILE A 322 -13.33 -1.58 -12.45
C ILE A 322 -12.57 -2.87 -12.74
N ILE A 323 -11.87 -3.40 -11.74
CA ILE A 323 -11.16 -4.66 -11.80
C ILE A 323 -11.85 -5.61 -10.82
N ARG A 324 -12.55 -6.63 -11.34
CA ARG A 324 -13.18 -7.64 -10.50
C ARG A 324 -12.22 -8.81 -10.29
N LEU A 325 -12.02 -9.17 -9.03
CA LEU A 325 -11.30 -10.38 -8.66
C LEU A 325 -12.28 -11.52 -8.39
N ASP A 326 -12.09 -12.64 -9.07
CA ASP A 326 -12.87 -13.86 -8.92
C ASP A 326 -11.97 -15.01 -8.45
N ASN A 327 -12.50 -15.86 -7.56
CA ASN A 327 -11.86 -17.14 -7.24
C ASN A 327 -12.46 -18.22 -8.13
N ARG A 328 -11.66 -18.75 -9.06
CA ARG A 328 -12.03 -19.84 -9.96
C ARG A 328 -11.25 -21.11 -9.61
N GLY A 329 -11.87 -21.99 -8.82
CA GLY A 329 -11.24 -23.26 -8.45
C GLY A 329 -9.97 -23.13 -7.60
N GLY A 330 -9.82 -22.06 -6.82
CA GLY A 330 -8.67 -21.78 -5.98
C GLY A 330 -7.62 -20.86 -6.63
N GLU A 331 -7.83 -20.46 -7.87
CA GLU A 331 -7.03 -19.45 -8.57
C GLU A 331 -7.77 -18.12 -8.62
N ILE A 332 -7.06 -17.04 -8.31
CA ILE A 332 -7.61 -15.67 -8.38
C ILE A 332 -7.36 -15.13 -9.78
N VAL A 333 -8.44 -14.72 -10.45
CA VAL A 333 -8.40 -14.12 -11.77
C VAL A 333 -8.96 -12.70 -11.73
N ALA A 334 -8.43 -11.82 -12.57
CA ALA A 334 -8.92 -10.46 -12.74
C ALA A 334 -9.78 -10.35 -14.01
N VAL A 335 -10.87 -9.59 -13.93
CA VAL A 335 -11.70 -9.20 -15.07
C VAL A 335 -11.79 -7.69 -15.09
N ASN A 336 -11.34 -7.07 -16.17
CA ASN A 336 -11.34 -5.61 -16.33
C ASN A 336 -12.60 -5.13 -17.02
N TYR A 337 -13.23 -4.09 -16.47
CA TYR A 337 -14.33 -3.35 -17.07
C TYR A 337 -13.86 -1.91 -17.28
N SER A 338 -13.56 -1.58 -18.53
CA SER A 338 -13.05 -0.23 -18.94
C SER A 338 -13.98 0.49 -19.88
N ASP A 339 -14.99 -0.18 -20.47
CA ASP A 339 -16.00 0.42 -21.33
C ASP A 339 -17.12 1.03 -20.48
N ASP A 340 -17.42 2.30 -20.70
CA ASP A 340 -18.50 3.01 -20.00
C ASP A 340 -19.86 2.32 -20.18
N LYS A 341 -20.13 1.71 -21.33
CA LYS A 341 -21.37 0.97 -21.58
C LYS A 341 -21.47 -0.32 -20.77
N GLU A 342 -20.36 -1.03 -20.61
CA GLU A 342 -20.32 -2.21 -19.74
C GLU A 342 -20.56 -1.81 -18.29
N MET A 343 -19.94 -0.73 -17.83
CA MET A 343 -20.12 -0.22 -16.47
C MET A 343 -21.56 0.29 -16.24
N GLU A 344 -22.14 1.01 -17.19
CA GLU A 344 -23.54 1.43 -17.13
C GLU A 344 -24.50 0.22 -17.10
N PHE A 345 -24.24 -0.80 -17.91
CA PHE A 345 -25.03 -2.04 -17.90
C PHE A 345 -25.00 -2.72 -16.55
N ILE A 346 -23.83 -2.78 -15.91
CA ILE A 346 -23.61 -3.32 -14.57
C ILE A 346 -24.44 -2.54 -13.53
N ALA A 347 -24.38 -1.20 -13.57
CA ALA A 347 -25.11 -0.33 -12.66
C ALA A 347 -26.63 -0.48 -12.80
N GLN A 348 -27.15 -0.58 -14.04
CA GLN A 348 -28.59 -0.64 -14.33
C GLN A 348 -29.21 -2.01 -14.01
N ASN A 349 -28.46 -3.08 -14.22
CA ASN A 349 -29.00 -4.44 -14.11
C ASN A 349 -28.66 -5.11 -12.76
N GLY A 350 -27.97 -4.41 -11.86
CA GLY A 350 -27.59 -4.97 -10.57
C GLY A 350 -26.76 -6.26 -10.71
N VAL A 351 -25.99 -6.39 -11.80
CA VAL A 351 -25.13 -7.55 -12.02
C VAL A 351 -24.18 -7.67 -10.84
N GLU A 352 -24.23 -8.80 -10.19
CA GLU A 352 -23.44 -9.06 -8.99
C GLU A 352 -21.94 -9.05 -9.36
N ILE A 353 -21.28 -7.92 -9.09
CA ILE A 353 -19.83 -7.77 -9.29
C ILE A 353 -19.05 -8.14 -8.00
N ARG A 354 -19.76 -8.74 -7.04
CA ARG A 354 -19.18 -9.18 -5.77
C ARG A 354 -18.37 -10.45 -5.93
#